data_227d5037de8ee13a6005b9322611fd71
#
_entry.id   227d5037de8ee13a6005b9322611fd71
#
_cell.length_a   1.000
_cell.length_b   1.000
_cell.length_c   1.000
_cell.angle_alpha   90.00
_cell.angle_beta   90.00
_cell.angle_gamma   90.00
#
_symmetry.space_group_name_H-M   'P 1'
#
loop_
_entity.id
_entity.type
_entity.pdbx_description
1 polymer ?
#
loop_
_entity_poly.entity_id
_entity_poly.type
_entity_poly.pdbx_seq_one_letter_code
_entity_poly.pdbx_strand_id
1 'polypeptide(L)'
;YGLGARVIGVGECGVTVHGQEETPLFPNSPILTEEQMKNLAEGLNELGRRAKRKGMKVCFHPHVGTGIQSLEEIDRLMELTDPELVGLLFDTGHSTIAGENPVEILTKYIDRVGHIHVKDVRREVFEQVKNGDHSFLWGVKNGMFTVPGDGNCVDWDQIFNILKSSNYEGWIVVEAEQDPAKADPLEYAQKARAFMRTQLGV
;
A
#
# COMPACT_ATOMS: atom_id res chain seq x y z
N TYR A 1 -11.00 18.51 -1.00
CA TYR A 1 -10.79 19.76 -0.26
C TYR A 1 -12.10 20.30 0.35
N GLY A 2 -13.12 20.54 -0.47
CA GLY A 2 -14.42 21.07 0.00
C GLY A 2 -15.14 20.21 1.04
N LEU A 3 -14.87 18.91 1.09
CA LEU A 3 -15.38 17.96 2.09
C LEU A 3 -14.41 17.70 3.24
N GLY A 4 -13.35 18.50 3.37
CA GLY A 4 -12.36 18.36 4.45
C GLY A 4 -11.19 17.42 4.16
N ALA A 5 -11.10 16.81 2.97
CA ALA A 5 -9.96 15.97 2.62
C ALA A 5 -8.63 16.74 2.68
N ARG A 6 -7.58 16.08 3.17
CA ARG A 6 -6.23 16.65 3.33
C ARG A 6 -5.15 15.85 2.62
N VAL A 7 -5.46 14.62 2.22
CA VAL A 7 -4.54 13.71 1.53
C VAL A 7 -5.16 13.28 0.20
N ILE A 8 -4.32 13.14 -0.81
CA ILE A 8 -4.64 12.55 -2.11
C ILE A 8 -3.71 11.34 -2.27
N GLY A 9 -4.27 10.13 -2.21
CA GLY A 9 -3.55 8.91 -2.59
C GLY A 9 -3.45 8.81 -4.11
N VAL A 10 -2.28 8.49 -4.62
CA VAL A 10 -2.04 8.28 -6.05
C VAL A 10 -1.15 7.07 -6.27
N GLY A 11 -1.43 6.26 -7.28
CA GLY A 11 -0.62 5.13 -7.73
C GLY A 11 -0.22 5.26 -9.20
N GLU A 12 0.80 4.52 -9.60
CA GLU A 12 1.17 4.36 -11.01
C GLU A 12 0.26 3.28 -11.62
N CYS A 13 -0.43 3.60 -12.71
CA CYS A 13 -1.33 2.67 -13.40
C CYS A 13 -1.12 2.65 -14.93
N GLY A 14 -0.06 3.28 -15.44
CA GLY A 14 0.23 3.35 -16.88
C GLY A 14 0.80 2.03 -17.41
N VAL A 15 1.55 1.31 -16.59
CA VAL A 15 2.15 0.02 -16.91
C VAL A 15 1.85 -1.00 -15.80
N THR A 16 0.62 -1.47 -15.72
CA THR A 16 0.19 -2.34 -14.61
C THR A 16 -0.44 -3.64 -15.09
N VAL A 17 -0.27 -4.72 -14.33
CA VAL A 17 -0.92 -6.02 -14.56
C VAL A 17 -1.98 -6.34 -13.52
N HIS A 18 -2.14 -5.53 -12.47
CA HIS A 18 -3.05 -5.85 -11.37
C HIS A 18 -4.53 -5.97 -11.80
N GLY A 19 -4.96 -5.26 -12.84
CA GLY A 19 -6.30 -5.34 -13.40
C GLY A 19 -6.51 -6.43 -14.47
N GLN A 20 -5.47 -7.21 -14.81
CA GLN A 20 -5.51 -8.22 -15.87
C GLN A 20 -5.85 -9.60 -15.28
N GLU A 21 -7.04 -10.13 -15.60
CA GLU A 21 -7.55 -11.36 -14.96
C GLU A 21 -6.72 -12.61 -15.27
N GLU A 22 -6.16 -12.71 -16.47
CA GLU A 22 -5.46 -13.91 -16.95
C GLU A 22 -3.93 -13.77 -16.95
N THR A 23 -3.43 -12.60 -16.59
CA THR A 23 -1.97 -12.35 -16.60
C THR A 23 -1.37 -12.69 -15.24
N PRO A 24 -0.45 -13.67 -15.17
CA PRO A 24 0.26 -13.99 -13.94
C PRO A 24 0.94 -12.77 -13.34
N LEU A 25 0.80 -12.58 -12.02
CA LEU A 25 1.26 -11.38 -11.35
C LEU A 25 2.79 -11.23 -11.42
N PHE A 26 3.53 -12.18 -10.84
CA PHE A 26 4.95 -12.01 -10.60
C PHE A 26 5.83 -12.00 -11.85
N PRO A 27 5.65 -12.92 -12.83
CA PRO A 27 6.51 -12.92 -14.02
C PRO A 27 6.23 -11.74 -14.96
N ASN A 28 5.13 -11.03 -14.77
CA ASN A 28 4.73 -9.90 -15.62
C ASN A 28 4.70 -8.56 -14.87
N SER A 29 5.16 -8.52 -13.63
CA SER A 29 5.30 -7.25 -12.90
C SER A 29 6.20 -6.29 -13.68
N PRO A 30 5.71 -5.09 -14.01
CA PRO A 30 6.45 -4.16 -14.84
C PRO A 30 7.64 -3.54 -14.08
N ILE A 31 8.65 -3.15 -14.82
CA ILE A 31 9.79 -2.38 -14.31
C ILE A 31 9.86 -1.08 -15.12
N LEU A 32 9.82 0.06 -14.44
CA LEU A 32 9.96 1.35 -15.09
C LEU A 32 11.40 1.57 -15.60
N THR A 33 11.51 2.15 -16.79
CA THR A 33 12.81 2.70 -17.23
C THR A 33 13.15 3.94 -16.39
N GLU A 34 14.43 4.30 -16.36
CA GLU A 34 14.89 5.52 -15.65
C GLU A 34 14.20 6.80 -16.15
N GLU A 35 13.86 6.85 -17.43
CA GLU A 35 13.12 7.97 -18.02
C GLU A 35 11.65 7.99 -17.51
N GLN A 36 10.98 6.84 -17.47
CA GLN A 36 9.62 6.73 -16.94
C GLN A 36 9.58 7.08 -15.44
N MET A 37 10.56 6.63 -14.67
CA MET A 37 10.71 6.95 -13.25
C MET A 37 10.85 8.47 -13.03
N LYS A 38 11.71 9.14 -13.82
CA LYS A 38 11.86 10.60 -13.77
C LYS A 38 10.58 11.34 -14.13
N ASN A 39 9.93 10.92 -15.21
CA ASN A 39 8.67 11.51 -15.65
C ASN A 39 7.56 11.36 -14.58
N LEU A 40 7.48 10.20 -13.93
CA LEU A 40 6.58 9.97 -12.80
C LEU A 40 6.88 10.92 -11.64
N ALA A 41 8.15 11.03 -11.25
CA ALA A 41 8.58 11.89 -10.15
C ALA A 41 8.30 13.38 -10.43
N GLU A 42 8.56 13.85 -11.66
CA GLU A 42 8.24 15.23 -12.08
C GLU A 42 6.74 15.49 -12.04
N GLY A 43 5.93 14.56 -12.54
CA GLY A 43 4.47 14.63 -12.50
C GLY A 43 3.94 14.69 -11.06
N LEU A 44 4.47 13.86 -10.17
CA LEU A 44 4.12 13.85 -8.75
C LEU A 44 4.50 15.15 -8.05
N ASN A 45 5.68 15.69 -8.31
CA ASN A 45 6.11 16.98 -7.76
C ASN A 45 5.20 18.12 -8.23
N GLU A 46 4.79 18.13 -9.50
CA GLU A 46 3.84 19.14 -10.00
C GLU A 46 2.45 18.97 -9.39
N LEU A 47 1.95 17.74 -9.28
CA LEU A 47 0.69 17.45 -8.57
C LEU A 47 0.77 17.89 -7.12
N GLY A 48 1.88 17.60 -6.44
CA GLY A 48 2.16 18.02 -5.05
C GLY A 48 2.12 19.53 -4.88
N ARG A 49 2.75 20.29 -5.80
CA ARG A 49 2.67 21.77 -5.79
C ARG A 49 1.23 22.27 -5.90
N ARG A 50 0.43 21.65 -6.77
CA ARG A 50 -0.99 22.01 -6.93
C ARG A 50 -1.82 21.66 -5.69
N ALA A 51 -1.61 20.47 -5.12
CA ALA A 51 -2.28 20.02 -3.90
C ALA A 51 -1.94 20.91 -2.70
N LYS A 52 -0.66 21.25 -2.52
CA LYS A 52 -0.17 22.12 -1.43
C LYS A 52 -0.85 23.49 -1.43
N ARG A 53 -1.10 24.09 -2.62
CA ARG A 53 -1.87 25.35 -2.73
C ARG A 53 -3.31 25.23 -2.23
N LYS A 54 -3.83 24.02 -2.13
CA LYS A 54 -5.18 23.72 -1.59
C LYS A 54 -5.13 23.19 -0.14
N GLY A 55 -3.95 23.20 0.51
CA GLY A 55 -3.78 22.64 1.85
C GLY A 55 -3.92 21.11 1.88
N MET A 56 -3.56 20.43 0.80
CA MET A 56 -3.59 18.97 0.67
C MET A 56 -2.18 18.43 0.40
N LYS A 57 -1.91 17.21 0.81
CA LYS A 57 -0.67 16.46 0.55
C LYS A 57 -0.93 15.34 -0.45
N VAL A 58 -0.03 15.14 -1.40
CA VAL A 58 -0.02 13.95 -2.26
C VAL A 58 0.75 12.86 -1.55
N CYS A 59 0.19 11.64 -1.50
CA CYS A 59 0.89 10.47 -0.99
C CYS A 59 0.89 9.39 -2.07
N PHE A 60 2.09 8.98 -2.49
CA PHE A 60 2.24 7.93 -3.49
C PHE A 60 2.02 6.56 -2.85
N HIS A 61 1.24 5.72 -3.52
CA HIS A 61 0.91 4.37 -3.11
C HIS A 61 1.67 3.34 -3.96
N PRO A 62 2.80 2.79 -3.48
CA PRO A 62 3.41 1.61 -4.09
C PRO A 62 2.42 0.45 -4.07
N HIS A 63 2.28 -0.23 -5.21
CA HIS A 63 1.27 -1.28 -5.35
C HIS A 63 1.85 -2.45 -6.14
N VAL A 64 1.67 -3.67 -5.63
CA VAL A 64 2.13 -4.87 -6.32
C VAL A 64 1.51 -4.99 -7.73
N GLY A 65 2.31 -5.39 -8.71
CA GLY A 65 1.89 -5.49 -10.12
C GLY A 65 1.88 -4.14 -10.86
N THR A 66 2.48 -3.10 -10.29
CA THR A 66 2.70 -1.80 -10.94
C THR A 66 4.20 -1.55 -11.09
N GLY A 67 4.55 -0.42 -11.70
CA GLY A 67 5.94 -0.02 -11.89
C GLY A 67 6.67 0.44 -10.64
N ILE A 68 6.00 0.53 -9.48
CA ILE A 68 6.60 0.87 -8.18
C ILE A 68 6.00 -0.08 -7.14
N GLN A 69 6.76 -1.08 -6.72
CA GLN A 69 6.31 -2.09 -5.76
C GLN A 69 7.42 -2.53 -4.78
N SER A 70 8.69 -2.56 -5.21
CA SER A 70 9.84 -2.95 -4.39
C SER A 70 10.39 -1.78 -3.57
N LEU A 71 11.14 -2.10 -2.51
CA LEU A 71 11.82 -1.08 -1.70
C LEU A 71 12.82 -0.28 -2.53
N GLU A 72 13.54 -0.91 -3.47
CA GLU A 72 14.47 -0.22 -4.36
C GLU A 72 13.77 0.81 -5.25
N GLU A 73 12.61 0.46 -5.82
CA GLU A 73 11.80 1.37 -6.63
C GLU A 73 11.19 2.50 -5.79
N ILE A 74 10.74 2.19 -4.56
CA ILE A 74 10.30 3.19 -3.58
C ILE A 74 11.43 4.16 -3.26
N ASP A 75 12.62 3.65 -2.95
CA ASP A 75 13.80 4.45 -2.66
C ASP A 75 14.08 5.43 -3.80
N ARG A 76 14.12 4.89 -5.02
CA ARG A 76 14.38 5.71 -6.20
C ARG A 76 13.34 6.79 -6.43
N LEU A 77 12.06 6.48 -6.25
CA LEU A 77 11.00 7.47 -6.38
C LEU A 77 11.08 8.54 -5.27
N MET A 78 11.36 8.13 -4.03
CA MET A 78 11.47 9.05 -2.90
C MET A 78 12.68 9.97 -3.03
N GLU A 79 13.80 9.53 -3.64
CA GLU A 79 14.95 10.37 -3.95
C GLU A 79 14.63 11.44 -5.01
N LEU A 80 13.83 11.11 -6.01
CA LEU A 80 13.47 12.00 -7.12
C LEU A 80 12.33 12.97 -6.78
N THR A 81 11.62 12.74 -5.68
CA THR A 81 10.48 13.57 -5.28
C THR A 81 10.80 14.47 -4.09
N ASP A 82 10.26 15.70 -4.13
CA ASP A 82 10.39 16.65 -3.04
C ASP A 82 9.59 16.17 -1.81
N PRO A 83 10.24 15.98 -0.64
CA PRO A 83 9.58 15.54 0.60
C PRO A 83 8.46 16.48 1.10
N GLU A 84 8.53 17.76 0.76
CA GLU A 84 7.51 18.74 1.10
C GLU A 84 6.25 18.63 0.22
N LEU A 85 6.34 17.95 -0.92
CA LEU A 85 5.28 17.86 -1.92
C LEU A 85 4.65 16.46 -1.99
N VAL A 86 5.50 15.43 -1.89
CA VAL A 86 5.11 14.03 -2.09
C VAL A 86 5.45 13.22 -0.85
N GLY A 87 4.45 12.67 -0.19
CA GLY A 87 4.60 11.69 0.88
C GLY A 87 4.45 10.25 0.37
N LEU A 88 4.60 9.31 1.28
CA LEU A 88 4.34 7.90 1.05
C LEU A 88 2.95 7.54 1.61
N LEU A 89 2.15 6.85 0.84
CA LEU A 89 1.04 6.05 1.32
C LEU A 89 1.62 4.65 1.58
N PHE A 90 1.79 4.33 2.85
CA PHE A 90 2.34 3.04 3.26
C PHE A 90 1.22 2.00 3.32
N ASP A 91 1.45 0.83 2.72
CA ASP A 91 0.51 -0.28 2.71
C ASP A 91 1.21 -1.58 3.12
N THR A 92 0.72 -2.22 4.17
CA THR A 92 1.30 -3.44 4.72
C THR A 92 1.14 -4.65 3.82
N GLY A 93 0.00 -4.78 3.14
CA GLY A 93 -0.31 -5.94 2.30
C GLY A 93 0.41 -5.92 0.97
N HIS A 94 0.38 -4.79 0.26
CA HIS A 94 1.09 -4.68 -1.03
C HIS A 94 2.60 -4.83 -0.85
N SER A 95 3.19 -4.25 0.20
CA SER A 95 4.60 -4.46 0.52
C SER A 95 4.91 -5.95 0.74
N THR A 96 4.08 -6.65 1.52
CA THR A 96 4.25 -8.09 1.80
C THR A 96 4.17 -8.94 0.53
N ILE A 97 3.18 -8.68 -0.34
CA ILE A 97 3.01 -9.43 -1.60
C ILE A 97 4.14 -9.13 -2.59
N ALA A 98 4.67 -7.91 -2.60
CA ALA A 98 5.85 -7.56 -3.39
C ALA A 98 7.13 -8.29 -2.94
N GLY A 99 7.08 -9.00 -1.81
CA GLY A 99 8.22 -9.71 -1.23
C GLY A 99 9.08 -8.86 -0.30
N GLU A 100 8.60 -7.67 0.03
CA GLU A 100 9.29 -6.73 0.89
C GLU A 100 8.91 -6.91 2.37
N ASN A 101 9.72 -6.36 3.24
CA ASN A 101 9.42 -6.29 4.67
C ASN A 101 8.72 -4.96 5.00
N PRO A 102 7.40 -4.95 5.31
CA PRO A 102 6.70 -3.72 5.63
C PRO A 102 7.26 -3.00 6.86
N VAL A 103 7.87 -3.73 7.81
CA VAL A 103 8.54 -3.12 8.97
C VAL A 103 9.75 -2.28 8.55
N GLU A 104 10.53 -2.78 7.60
CA GLU A 104 11.70 -2.06 7.07
C GLU A 104 11.28 -0.79 6.33
N ILE A 105 10.28 -0.91 5.43
CA ILE A 105 9.74 0.24 4.69
C ILE A 105 9.21 1.30 5.66
N LEU A 106 8.38 0.89 6.64
CA LEU A 106 7.82 1.83 7.60
C LEU A 106 8.90 2.50 8.45
N THR A 107 9.89 1.73 8.92
CA THR A 107 11.02 2.28 9.70
C THR A 107 11.79 3.32 8.90
N LYS A 108 12.07 3.03 7.64
CA LYS A 108 12.84 3.92 6.76
C LYS A 108 12.11 5.21 6.42
N TYR A 109 10.80 5.12 6.22
CA TYR A 109 10.01 6.20 5.65
C TYR A 109 8.95 6.80 6.58
N ILE A 110 8.97 6.50 7.87
CA ILE A 110 7.92 6.96 8.80
C ILE A 110 7.72 8.49 8.75
N ASP A 111 8.78 9.28 8.58
CA ASP A 111 8.71 10.74 8.47
C ASP A 111 8.17 11.23 7.12
N ARG A 112 8.13 10.36 6.10
CA ARG A 112 7.54 10.62 4.78
C ARG A 112 6.10 10.10 4.67
N VAL A 113 5.67 9.21 5.58
CA VAL A 113 4.33 8.63 5.56
C VAL A 113 3.30 9.70 5.84
N GLY A 114 2.34 9.86 4.94
CA GLY A 114 1.23 10.80 5.09
C GLY A 114 -0.14 10.12 5.08
N HIS A 115 -0.17 8.81 4.77
CA HIS A 115 -1.37 7.99 4.82
C HIS A 115 -1.00 6.52 5.00
N ILE A 116 -1.84 5.76 5.66
CA ILE A 116 -1.57 4.34 5.93
C ILE A 116 -2.78 3.49 5.53
N HIS A 117 -2.51 2.45 4.74
CA HIS A 117 -3.40 1.31 4.55
C HIS A 117 -2.88 0.12 5.34
N VAL A 118 -3.77 -0.54 6.06
CA VAL A 118 -3.47 -1.76 6.79
C VAL A 118 -4.32 -2.90 6.26
N LYS A 119 -3.65 -3.91 5.75
CA LYS A 119 -4.24 -5.19 5.34
C LYS A 119 -3.25 -6.32 5.65
N ASP A 120 -3.77 -7.48 5.98
CA ASP A 120 -2.97 -8.67 6.20
C ASP A 120 -3.00 -9.57 4.96
N VAL A 121 -2.15 -10.57 4.96
CA VAL A 121 -2.00 -11.52 3.86
C VAL A 121 -2.12 -12.94 4.40
N ARG A 122 -2.90 -13.80 3.72
CA ARG A 122 -2.94 -15.22 3.99
C ARG A 122 -1.87 -15.92 3.17
N ARG A 123 -0.87 -16.44 3.85
CA ARG A 123 0.31 -17.08 3.25
C ARG A 123 -0.06 -18.19 2.28
N GLU A 124 -1.05 -19.01 2.63
CA GLU A 124 -1.43 -20.16 1.83
C GLU A 124 -1.94 -19.75 0.44
N VAL A 125 -2.69 -18.65 0.35
CA VAL A 125 -3.19 -18.12 -0.93
C VAL A 125 -2.09 -17.35 -1.67
N PHE A 126 -1.28 -16.60 -0.94
CA PHE A 126 -0.13 -15.90 -1.51
C PHE A 126 0.85 -16.87 -2.20
N GLU A 127 1.18 -17.98 -1.54
CA GLU A 127 2.04 -19.02 -2.13
C GLU A 127 1.40 -19.68 -3.36
N GLN A 128 0.08 -19.82 -3.41
CA GLN A 128 -0.61 -20.30 -4.61
C GLN A 128 -0.47 -19.30 -5.77
N VAL A 129 -0.63 -18.00 -5.51
CA VAL A 129 -0.42 -16.96 -6.53
C VAL A 129 1.00 -16.99 -7.06
N LYS A 130 1.98 -17.10 -6.15
CA LYS A 130 3.40 -17.07 -6.49
C LYS A 130 3.84 -18.31 -7.28
N ASN A 131 3.41 -19.51 -6.85
CA ASN A 131 3.87 -20.78 -7.41
C ASN A 131 2.97 -21.30 -8.54
N GLY A 132 1.75 -20.79 -8.66
CA GLY A 132 0.75 -21.26 -9.62
C GLY A 132 0.55 -20.34 -10.82
N ASP A 133 1.39 -19.33 -11.00
CA ASP A 133 1.27 -18.34 -12.09
C ASP A 133 -0.14 -17.71 -12.15
N HIS A 134 -0.70 -17.38 -10.99
CA HIS A 134 -2.01 -16.75 -10.92
C HIS A 134 -1.93 -15.23 -11.02
N SER A 135 -3.02 -14.62 -11.50
CA SER A 135 -3.16 -13.17 -11.57
C SER A 135 -3.39 -12.55 -10.19
N PHE A 136 -3.17 -11.24 -10.08
CA PHE A 136 -3.52 -10.47 -8.89
C PHE A 136 -5.00 -10.63 -8.51
N LEU A 137 -5.91 -10.50 -9.49
CA LEU A 137 -7.35 -10.63 -9.26
C LEU A 137 -7.77 -12.05 -8.84
N TRP A 138 -7.09 -13.08 -9.33
CA TRP A 138 -7.31 -14.43 -8.83
C TRP A 138 -6.96 -14.52 -7.33
N GLY A 139 -5.82 -13.94 -6.93
CA GLY A 139 -5.42 -13.86 -5.53
C GLY A 139 -6.45 -13.14 -4.66
N VAL A 140 -6.91 -11.96 -5.08
CA VAL A 140 -7.96 -11.18 -4.40
C VAL A 140 -9.25 -12.01 -4.25
N LYS A 141 -9.75 -12.59 -5.34
CA LYS A 141 -10.98 -13.40 -5.37
C LYS A 141 -10.87 -14.69 -4.52
N ASN A 142 -9.65 -15.18 -4.27
CA ASN A 142 -9.39 -16.34 -3.42
C ASN A 142 -8.93 -15.99 -2.00
N GLY A 143 -8.97 -14.71 -1.64
CA GLY A 143 -8.76 -14.26 -0.27
C GLY A 143 -7.28 -14.15 0.12
N MET A 144 -6.40 -13.79 -0.83
CA MET A 144 -5.00 -13.50 -0.56
C MET A 144 -4.85 -12.38 0.46
N PHE A 145 -5.62 -11.30 0.32
CA PHE A 145 -5.70 -10.25 1.31
C PHE A 145 -6.80 -10.49 2.33
N THR A 146 -6.63 -9.93 3.50
CA THR A 146 -7.62 -9.93 4.58
C THR A 146 -7.41 -8.72 5.50
N VAL A 147 -8.26 -8.58 6.51
CA VAL A 147 -8.15 -7.52 7.51
C VAL A 147 -6.97 -7.74 8.45
N PRO A 148 -6.43 -6.69 9.10
CA PRO A 148 -5.36 -6.83 10.08
C PRO A 148 -5.68 -7.84 11.18
N GLY A 149 -4.74 -8.76 11.43
CA GLY A 149 -4.84 -9.80 12.45
C GLY A 149 -5.65 -11.04 12.06
N ASP A 150 -6.14 -11.12 10.82
CA ASP A 150 -6.83 -12.30 10.27
C ASP A 150 -5.95 -13.05 9.25
N GLY A 151 -4.74 -12.55 8.96
CA GLY A 151 -3.70 -13.18 8.17
C GLY A 151 -2.53 -13.65 9.03
N ASN A 152 -1.41 -13.94 8.37
CA ASN A 152 -0.24 -14.49 9.05
C ASN A 152 1.10 -14.08 8.41
N CYS A 153 1.12 -12.97 7.68
CA CYS A 153 2.33 -12.51 6.98
C CYS A 153 2.88 -11.18 7.51
N VAL A 154 2.09 -10.38 8.23
CA VAL A 154 2.50 -9.08 8.74
C VAL A 154 2.87 -9.15 10.21
N ASP A 155 4.03 -8.59 10.58
CA ASP A 155 4.45 -8.42 11.99
C ASP A 155 3.77 -7.17 12.57
N TRP A 156 2.56 -7.36 13.07
CA TRP A 156 1.75 -6.28 13.61
C TRP A 156 2.34 -5.64 14.86
N ASP A 157 3.03 -6.40 15.69
CA ASP A 157 3.64 -5.87 16.91
C ASP A 157 4.73 -4.84 16.56
N GLN A 158 5.59 -5.15 15.60
CA GLN A 158 6.61 -4.21 15.15
C GLN A 158 5.98 -3.00 14.45
N ILE A 159 5.01 -3.20 13.54
CA ILE A 159 4.30 -2.10 12.85
C ILE A 159 3.69 -1.13 13.87
N PHE A 160 2.93 -1.63 14.84
CA PHE A 160 2.28 -0.76 15.83
C PHE A 160 3.27 -0.12 16.81
N ASN A 161 4.38 -0.78 17.15
CA ASN A 161 5.42 -0.18 17.96
C ASN A 161 6.08 1.01 17.26
N ILE A 162 6.36 0.92 15.96
CA ILE A 162 6.87 2.04 15.18
C ILE A 162 5.87 3.18 15.17
N LEU A 163 4.60 2.91 14.89
CA LEU A 163 3.54 3.93 14.84
C LEU A 163 3.37 4.64 16.19
N LYS A 164 3.33 3.90 17.30
CA LYS A 164 3.23 4.47 18.66
C LYS A 164 4.44 5.30 19.04
N SER A 165 5.61 4.98 18.53
CA SER A 165 6.87 5.68 18.81
C SER A 165 7.11 6.86 17.89
N SER A 166 6.32 6.99 16.84
CA SER A 166 6.43 8.07 15.84
C SER A 166 5.54 9.25 16.18
N ASN A 167 5.73 10.34 15.45
CA ASN A 167 4.84 11.51 15.46
C ASN A 167 3.79 11.44 14.34
N TYR A 168 3.44 10.23 13.88
CA TYR A 168 2.46 10.09 12.82
C TYR A 168 1.07 10.54 13.30
N GLU A 169 0.53 11.52 12.61
CA GLU A 169 -0.84 12.02 12.77
C GLU A 169 -1.57 11.89 11.43
N GLY A 170 -2.51 10.98 11.34
CA GLY A 170 -3.23 10.75 10.10
C GLY A 170 -4.20 9.58 10.18
N TRP A 171 -4.77 9.24 9.04
CA TRP A 171 -5.68 8.11 8.94
C TRP A 171 -4.92 6.80 8.81
N ILE A 172 -5.39 5.79 9.55
CA ILE A 172 -5.03 4.39 9.33
C ILE A 172 -6.29 3.72 8.78
N VAL A 173 -6.26 3.37 7.51
CA VAL A 173 -7.40 2.83 6.78
C VAL A 173 -7.26 1.32 6.68
N VAL A 174 -8.26 0.58 7.11
CA VAL A 174 -8.36 -0.85 6.82
C VAL A 174 -8.85 -1.01 5.39
N GLU A 175 -8.05 -1.64 4.55
CA GLU A 175 -8.36 -1.93 3.15
C GLU A 175 -8.10 -3.40 2.86
N ALA A 176 -9.14 -4.23 2.89
CA ALA A 176 -8.97 -5.68 2.89
C ALA A 176 -8.95 -6.33 1.50
N GLU A 177 -9.41 -5.64 0.46
CA GLU A 177 -9.47 -6.16 -0.92
C GLU A 177 -9.96 -7.62 -0.99
N GLN A 178 -11.18 -7.85 -0.52
CA GLN A 178 -11.78 -9.18 -0.43
C GLN A 178 -13.02 -9.30 -1.30
N ASP A 179 -13.29 -10.52 -1.77
CA ASP A 179 -14.56 -10.86 -2.41
C ASP A 179 -15.69 -10.85 -1.37
N PRO A 180 -16.68 -9.96 -1.47
CA PRO A 180 -17.77 -9.87 -0.51
C PRO A 180 -18.67 -11.12 -0.46
N ALA A 181 -18.60 -11.98 -1.48
CA ALA A 181 -19.30 -13.27 -1.46
C ALA A 181 -18.63 -14.29 -0.53
N LYS A 182 -17.35 -14.09 -0.19
CA LYS A 182 -16.56 -14.98 0.68
C LYS A 182 -16.24 -14.34 2.04
N ALA A 183 -16.22 -13.02 2.11
CA ALA A 183 -15.87 -12.26 3.29
C ALA A 183 -16.94 -11.18 3.51
N ASP A 184 -17.89 -11.41 4.41
CA ASP A 184 -18.93 -10.44 4.71
C ASP A 184 -18.30 -9.10 5.17
N PRO A 185 -18.55 -7.98 4.47
CA PRO A 185 -17.88 -6.72 4.75
C PRO A 185 -18.10 -6.20 6.18
N LEU A 186 -19.29 -6.43 6.75
CA LEU A 186 -19.60 -5.98 8.12
C LEU A 186 -18.85 -6.82 9.16
N GLU A 187 -18.85 -8.14 8.98
CA GLU A 187 -18.13 -9.04 9.88
C GLU A 187 -16.62 -8.72 9.88
N TYR A 188 -16.03 -8.57 8.70
CA TYR A 188 -14.60 -8.27 8.55
C TYR A 188 -14.25 -6.86 9.06
N ALA A 189 -15.11 -5.87 8.84
CA ALA A 189 -14.92 -4.55 9.44
C ALA A 189 -14.96 -4.60 10.98
N GLN A 190 -15.83 -5.42 11.57
CA GLN A 190 -15.89 -5.62 13.02
C GLN A 190 -14.64 -6.32 13.56
N LYS A 191 -14.14 -7.36 12.87
CA LYS A 191 -12.86 -8.04 13.20
C LYS A 191 -11.70 -7.04 13.19
N ALA A 192 -11.57 -6.30 12.10
CA ALA A 192 -10.53 -5.28 11.97
C ALA A 192 -10.61 -4.24 13.07
N ARG A 193 -11.80 -3.72 13.34
CA ARG A 193 -12.01 -2.72 14.40
C ARG A 193 -11.64 -3.25 15.78
N ALA A 194 -12.00 -4.49 16.09
CA ALA A 194 -11.65 -5.11 17.37
C ALA A 194 -10.13 -5.27 17.53
N PHE A 195 -9.47 -5.74 16.48
CA PHE A 195 -8.00 -5.88 16.45
C PHE A 195 -7.30 -4.52 16.61
N MET A 196 -7.68 -3.51 15.83
CA MET A 196 -7.09 -2.17 15.88
C MET A 196 -7.28 -1.53 17.26
N ARG A 197 -8.44 -1.71 17.89
CA ARG A 197 -8.70 -1.23 19.26
C ARG A 197 -7.75 -1.85 20.27
N THR A 198 -7.56 -3.15 20.18
CA THR A 198 -6.65 -3.88 21.09
C THR A 198 -5.22 -3.40 20.94
N GLN A 199 -4.79 -3.15 19.72
CA GLN A 199 -3.41 -2.79 19.42
C GLN A 199 -3.08 -1.30 19.63
N LEU A 200 -3.98 -0.40 19.25
CA LEU A 200 -3.73 1.04 19.29
C LEU A 200 -4.47 1.78 20.40
N GLY A 201 -5.47 1.16 21.03
CA GLY A 201 -6.28 1.81 22.07
C GLY A 201 -7.28 2.85 21.54
N VAL A 202 -7.70 2.74 20.26
CA VAL A 202 -8.55 3.74 19.54
C VAL A 202 -9.96 3.25 19.30
#